data_1f0e17af96d8d8ef8d087fb9f35d9d2f
#
_entry.id   1f0e17af96d8d8ef8d087fb9f35d9d2f
#
_cell.length_a   1.000
_cell.length_b   1.000
_cell.length_c   1.000
_cell.angle_alpha   90.00
_cell.angle_beta   90.00
_cell.angle_gamma   90.00
#
_symmetry.space_group_name_H-M   'P 1'
#
loop_
_entity.id
_entity.type
_entity.pdbx_description
1 polymer ?
#
loop_
_entity_poly.entity_id
_entity_poly.type
_entity_poly.pdbx_seq_one_letter_code
_entity_poly.pdbx_strand_id
1 'polypeptide(L)'
;MPAQHDTMKAYMQDVGHIPLVTRQEEVELAGRIAAGDEDARTLLIRSNLRLVVKIAHDFKGLGLPLVDLISEGNIGLMRAVEKFDPDKGAKFSSYAAWWIKQSMRRALANQSRTIRIPVQSAGKINKIKRVRSTLVGRLGREPSDSEIASQLDFSERTVSALRRSDVTSFSLNESIKSGEDGEFEDIIADEDTTTPDEEILQVESFEHLQDLVEGLDERERLVIQKRFGLDGERPKTLQELSKDVGRTRERIRQIQYQALSKLKARLDNELGEAINIRHLREVKQELQNEKGE
;
A
#
# COMPACT_ATOMS: atom_id res chain seq x y z
N MET A 1 -11.00 19.31 14.06
CA MET A 1 -9.60 19.37 14.52
C MET A 1 -9.25 20.74 15.12
N PRO A 2 -9.75 21.12 16.31
CA PRO A 2 -9.50 22.43 16.90
C PRO A 2 -8.09 22.59 17.52
N ALA A 3 -7.50 21.53 18.09
CA ALA A 3 -6.25 21.63 18.84
C ALA A 3 -4.99 22.04 18.05
N GLN A 4 -4.88 21.70 16.76
CA GLN A 4 -3.71 22.07 15.95
C GLN A 4 -3.69 23.56 15.58
N HIS A 5 -4.85 24.19 15.47
CA HIS A 5 -4.95 25.62 15.14
C HIS A 5 -4.51 26.51 16.30
N ASP A 6 -4.79 26.10 17.54
CA ASP A 6 -4.38 26.82 18.74
C ASP A 6 -2.87 26.72 18.98
N THR A 7 -2.28 25.55 18.78
CA THR A 7 -0.82 25.33 18.93
C THR A 7 -0.03 26.18 17.92
N MET A 8 -0.49 26.23 16.65
CA MET A 8 0.17 27.03 15.63
C MET A 8 0.07 28.52 15.92
N LYS A 9 -1.08 28.99 16.42
CA LYS A 9 -1.29 30.39 16.78
C LYS A 9 -0.37 30.81 17.93
N ALA A 10 -0.26 29.98 18.97
CA ALA A 10 0.67 30.21 20.09
C ALA A 10 2.13 30.29 19.60
N TYR A 11 2.56 29.31 18.78
CA TYR A 11 3.90 29.32 18.19
C TYR A 11 4.19 30.60 17.39
N MET A 12 3.23 31.05 16.56
CA MET A 12 3.38 32.27 15.76
C MET A 12 3.45 33.52 16.62
N GLN A 13 2.74 33.59 17.75
CA GLN A 13 2.84 34.68 18.70
C GLN A 13 4.23 34.71 19.35
N ASP A 14 4.71 33.58 19.85
CA ASP A 14 6.02 33.50 20.50
C ASP A 14 7.16 33.89 19.55
N VAL A 15 7.14 33.36 18.32
CA VAL A 15 8.14 33.69 17.29
C VAL A 15 8.03 35.15 16.83
N GLY A 16 6.84 35.72 16.86
CA GLY A 16 6.59 37.11 16.46
C GLY A 16 7.26 38.13 17.37
N HIS A 17 7.42 37.83 18.66
CA HIS A 17 8.04 38.72 19.65
C HIS A 17 9.58 38.73 19.60
N ILE A 18 10.21 37.80 18.90
CA ILE A 18 11.66 37.70 18.82
C ILE A 18 12.22 38.78 17.87
N PRO A 19 13.17 39.62 18.30
CA PRO A 19 13.75 40.64 17.43
C PRO A 19 14.54 40.00 16.29
N LEU A 20 14.55 40.71 15.16
CA LEU A 20 15.35 40.30 14.00
C LEU A 20 16.80 40.76 14.20
N VAL A 21 17.74 39.96 13.79
CA VAL A 21 19.19 40.25 13.84
C VAL A 21 19.58 41.02 12.60
N THR A 22 20.42 42.05 12.79
CA THR A 22 21.03 42.82 11.70
C THR A 22 22.21 42.06 11.08
N ARG A 23 22.66 42.48 9.89
CA ARG A 23 23.81 41.85 9.22
C ARG A 23 25.10 41.91 10.03
N GLN A 24 25.29 42.99 10.79
CA GLN A 24 26.49 43.14 11.65
C GLN A 24 26.43 42.16 12.81
N GLU A 25 25.27 42.04 13.44
CA GLU A 25 25.04 41.06 14.49
C GLU A 25 25.14 39.61 13.97
N GLU A 26 24.71 39.31 12.73
CA GLU A 26 24.89 37.99 12.10
C GLU A 26 26.36 37.57 12.08
N VAL A 27 27.25 38.51 11.73
CA VAL A 27 28.71 38.26 11.66
C VAL A 27 29.32 38.11 13.06
N GLU A 28 28.93 38.95 14.02
CA GLU A 28 29.37 38.85 15.40
C GLU A 28 28.94 37.54 16.04
N LEU A 29 27.64 37.16 15.90
CA LEU A 29 27.10 35.90 16.41
C LEU A 29 27.81 34.71 15.76
N ALA A 30 28.08 34.75 14.46
CA ALA A 30 28.81 33.66 13.78
C ALA A 30 30.22 33.46 14.37
N GLY A 31 30.93 34.57 14.67
CA GLY A 31 32.24 34.51 15.34
C GLY A 31 32.16 33.89 16.73
N ARG A 32 31.17 34.26 17.55
CA ARG A 32 30.90 33.69 18.87
C ARG A 32 30.55 32.21 18.79
N ILE A 33 29.72 31.81 17.82
CA ILE A 33 29.35 30.41 17.58
C ILE A 33 30.57 29.56 17.23
N ALA A 34 31.48 30.10 16.40
CA ALA A 34 32.72 29.43 16.07
C ALA A 34 33.65 29.25 17.29
N ALA A 35 33.51 30.12 18.31
CA ALA A 35 34.19 29.99 19.60
C ALA A 35 33.48 29.06 20.60
N GLY A 36 32.35 28.47 20.22
CA GLY A 36 31.58 27.52 21.04
C GLY A 36 30.51 28.14 21.93
N ASP A 37 30.05 29.35 21.65
CA ASP A 37 29.00 30.03 22.43
C ASP A 37 27.60 29.54 22.06
N GLU A 38 26.99 28.73 22.93
CA GLU A 38 25.63 28.17 22.77
C GLU A 38 24.51 29.22 22.89
N ASP A 39 24.72 30.30 23.65
CA ASP A 39 23.74 31.39 23.76
C ASP A 39 23.67 32.18 22.45
N ALA A 40 24.81 32.46 21.82
CA ALA A 40 24.86 33.07 20.50
C ALA A 40 24.20 32.18 19.43
N ARG A 41 24.42 30.87 19.49
CA ARG A 41 23.79 29.87 18.61
C ARG A 41 22.25 29.90 18.78
N THR A 42 21.78 29.84 20.00
CA THR A 42 20.35 29.88 20.31
C THR A 42 19.71 31.18 19.85
N LEU A 43 20.36 32.32 20.04
CA LEU A 43 19.88 33.63 19.62
C LEU A 43 19.74 33.69 18.10
N LEU A 44 20.76 33.26 17.34
CA LEU A 44 20.73 33.28 15.88
C LEU A 44 19.64 32.35 15.32
N ILE A 45 19.43 31.17 15.92
CA ILE A 45 18.33 30.27 15.56
C ILE A 45 16.98 30.93 15.78
N ARG A 46 16.72 31.42 17.01
CA ARG A 46 15.43 31.99 17.41
C ARG A 46 15.05 33.18 16.55
N SER A 47 15.98 34.08 16.26
CA SER A 47 15.74 35.27 15.43
C SER A 47 15.38 34.94 13.96
N ASN A 48 15.68 33.71 13.50
CA ASN A 48 15.42 33.28 12.14
C ASN A 48 14.25 32.27 12.00
N LEU A 49 13.51 31.93 13.07
CA LEU A 49 12.36 31.01 13.03
C LEU A 49 11.26 31.52 12.07
N ARG A 50 11.07 32.86 11.98
CA ARG A 50 10.12 33.47 11.03
C ARG A 50 10.41 33.14 9.58
N LEU A 51 11.71 33.01 9.21
CA LEU A 51 12.13 32.60 7.87
C LEU A 51 11.71 31.16 7.57
N VAL A 52 11.81 30.26 8.56
CA VAL A 52 11.37 28.87 8.42
C VAL A 52 9.89 28.80 8.13
N VAL A 53 9.07 29.52 8.91
CA VAL A 53 7.61 29.55 8.71
C VAL A 53 7.26 30.05 7.31
N LYS A 54 7.90 31.16 6.86
CA LYS A 54 7.69 31.69 5.50
C LYS A 54 7.97 30.65 4.43
N ILE A 55 9.09 29.94 4.54
CA ILE A 55 9.47 28.90 3.57
C ILE A 55 8.53 27.68 3.66
N ALA A 56 8.10 27.27 4.87
CA ALA A 56 7.20 26.14 5.05
C ALA A 56 5.84 26.32 4.36
N HIS A 57 5.37 27.55 4.26
CA HIS A 57 4.14 27.87 3.50
C HIS A 57 4.23 27.51 2.01
N ASP A 58 5.43 27.61 1.39
CA ASP A 58 5.65 27.21 -0.02
C ASP A 58 5.52 25.68 -0.22
N PHE A 59 5.62 24.90 0.86
CA PHE A 59 5.54 23.44 0.86
C PHE A 59 4.23 22.90 1.42
N LYS A 60 3.27 23.77 1.78
CA LYS A 60 1.97 23.37 2.30
C LYS A 60 1.20 22.54 1.27
N GLY A 61 0.53 21.48 1.72
CA GLY A 61 -0.30 20.62 0.85
C GLY A 61 0.46 19.56 0.05
N LEU A 62 1.78 19.41 0.28
CA LEU A 62 2.59 18.41 -0.41
C LEU A 62 2.68 17.05 0.32
N GLY A 63 1.81 16.80 1.30
CA GLY A 63 1.68 15.51 1.98
C GLY A 63 2.19 15.48 3.42
N LEU A 64 2.66 16.63 3.97
CA LEU A 64 2.98 16.78 5.39
C LEU A 64 2.21 17.97 5.99
N PRO A 65 1.79 17.87 7.27
CA PRO A 65 1.23 18.98 8.03
C PRO A 65 2.22 20.15 8.12
N LEU A 66 1.69 21.39 8.17
CA LEU A 66 2.52 22.58 8.24
C LEU A 66 3.44 22.61 9.47
N VAL A 67 2.95 22.10 10.60
CA VAL A 67 3.72 22.02 11.87
C VAL A 67 4.95 21.12 11.71
N ASP A 68 4.80 19.97 11.03
CA ASP A 68 5.90 19.06 10.78
C ASP A 68 6.92 19.64 9.79
N LEU A 69 6.42 20.34 8.75
CA LEU A 69 7.30 21.07 7.82
C LEU A 69 8.12 22.14 8.54
N ILE A 70 7.54 22.87 9.48
CA ILE A 70 8.25 23.87 10.30
C ILE A 70 9.31 23.17 11.17
N SER A 71 8.95 22.08 11.83
CA SER A 71 9.88 21.31 12.68
C SER A 71 11.07 20.79 11.89
N GLU A 72 10.85 20.20 10.72
CA GLU A 72 11.91 19.76 9.81
C GLU A 72 12.73 20.93 9.24
N GLY A 73 12.06 22.06 8.98
CA GLY A 73 12.73 23.29 8.57
C GLY A 73 13.63 23.85 9.66
N ASN A 74 13.21 23.80 10.94
CA ASN A 74 14.02 24.22 12.07
C ASN A 74 15.30 23.36 12.20
N ILE A 75 15.20 22.04 11.94
CA ILE A 75 16.38 21.17 11.85
C ILE A 75 17.34 21.64 10.75
N GLY A 76 16.78 22.05 9.59
CA GLY A 76 17.55 22.65 8.50
C GLY A 76 18.23 23.96 8.90
N LEU A 77 17.49 24.84 9.62
CA LEU A 77 18.02 26.09 10.14
C LEU A 77 19.18 25.87 11.14
N MET A 78 19.04 24.94 12.07
CA MET A 78 20.10 24.60 13.01
C MET A 78 21.40 24.18 12.30
N ARG A 79 21.29 23.33 11.27
CA ARG A 79 22.44 22.94 10.43
C ARG A 79 23.05 24.12 9.66
N ALA A 80 22.21 25.07 9.24
CA ALA A 80 22.71 26.27 8.58
C ALA A 80 23.53 27.14 9.53
N VAL A 81 23.07 27.30 10.79
CA VAL A 81 23.78 28.06 11.83
C VAL A 81 25.16 27.47 12.11
N GLU A 82 25.27 26.15 12.20
CA GLU A 82 26.55 25.44 12.44
C GLU A 82 27.58 25.58 11.30
N LYS A 83 27.06 25.76 10.07
CA LYS A 83 27.92 25.76 8.85
C LYS A 83 28.01 27.13 8.18
N PHE A 84 27.46 28.15 8.77
CA PHE A 84 27.48 29.48 8.22
C PHE A 84 28.87 30.11 8.37
N ASP A 85 29.38 30.62 7.25
CA ASP A 85 30.65 31.32 7.17
C ASP A 85 30.40 32.74 6.67
N PRO A 86 30.54 33.78 7.53
CA PRO A 86 30.29 35.16 7.17
C PRO A 86 31.29 35.73 6.17
N ASP A 87 32.51 35.16 6.11
CA ASP A 87 33.61 35.66 5.23
C ASP A 87 33.29 35.45 3.75
N LYS A 88 32.33 34.56 3.43
CA LYS A 88 31.83 34.34 2.06
C LYS A 88 30.91 35.46 1.54
N GLY A 89 30.65 36.48 2.32
CA GLY A 89 29.92 37.68 1.90
C GLY A 89 28.39 37.49 1.69
N ALA A 90 27.85 36.27 1.82
CA ALA A 90 26.45 36.00 1.69
C ALA A 90 25.67 36.39 2.97
N LYS A 91 24.39 36.82 2.81
CA LYS A 91 23.47 36.99 3.95
C LYS A 91 23.12 35.63 4.54
N PHE A 92 23.05 35.55 5.87
CA PHE A 92 22.63 34.33 6.56
C PHE A 92 21.30 33.78 6.05
N SER A 93 20.30 34.65 5.86
CA SER A 93 18.98 34.26 5.37
C SER A 93 18.99 33.54 4.01
N SER A 94 19.87 33.96 3.08
CA SER A 94 20.02 33.32 1.77
C SER A 94 20.67 31.93 1.87
N TYR A 95 21.67 31.81 2.75
CA TYR A 95 22.33 30.55 3.01
C TYR A 95 21.41 29.57 3.76
N ALA A 96 20.74 30.03 4.82
CA ALA A 96 19.83 29.22 5.61
C ALA A 96 18.62 28.73 4.80
N ALA A 97 18.10 29.55 3.88
CA ALA A 97 16.97 29.17 3.01
C ALA A 97 17.26 27.91 2.19
N TRP A 98 18.50 27.70 1.75
CA TRP A 98 18.91 26.47 1.04
C TRP A 98 18.82 25.24 1.94
N TRP A 99 19.34 25.32 3.17
CA TRP A 99 19.31 24.23 4.16
C TRP A 99 17.89 23.90 4.61
N ILE A 100 17.09 24.93 4.88
CA ILE A 100 15.67 24.80 5.28
C ILE A 100 14.90 24.07 4.16
N LYS A 101 14.99 24.54 2.92
CA LYS A 101 14.34 23.90 1.77
C LYS A 101 14.83 22.47 1.54
N GLN A 102 16.11 22.21 1.74
CA GLN A 102 16.70 20.88 1.59
C GLN A 102 16.16 19.90 2.66
N SER A 103 16.06 20.35 3.94
CA SER A 103 15.50 19.55 5.02
C SER A 103 14.02 19.22 4.76
N MET A 104 13.21 20.23 4.41
CA MET A 104 11.78 20.03 4.08
C MET A 104 11.58 19.08 2.90
N ARG A 105 12.35 19.22 1.81
CA ARG A 105 12.27 18.30 0.67
C ARG A 105 12.64 16.87 1.04
N ARG A 106 13.63 16.71 1.90
CA ARG A 106 14.02 15.37 2.39
C ARG A 106 12.96 14.76 3.28
N ALA A 107 12.34 15.56 4.16
CA ALA A 107 11.23 15.12 5.00
C ALA A 107 10.02 14.70 4.15
N LEU A 108 9.63 15.52 3.17
CA LEU A 108 8.58 15.18 2.21
C LEU A 108 8.86 13.87 1.48
N ALA A 109 10.09 13.67 0.98
CA ALA A 109 10.44 12.44 0.29
C ALA A 109 10.39 11.19 1.18
N ASN A 110 10.60 11.34 2.49
CA ASN A 110 10.66 10.23 3.44
C ASN A 110 9.33 9.94 4.15
N GLN A 111 8.49 10.95 4.39
CA GLN A 111 7.38 10.87 5.35
C GLN A 111 6.01 11.25 4.75
N SER A 112 5.96 11.81 3.52
CA SER A 112 4.69 12.28 2.94
C SER A 112 3.76 11.18 2.45
N ARG A 113 4.21 9.93 2.43
CA ARG A 113 3.46 8.80 1.89
C ARG A 113 3.26 7.72 2.94
N THR A 114 2.06 7.15 2.99
CA THR A 114 1.74 5.99 3.83
C THR A 114 2.63 4.80 3.48
N ILE A 115 2.82 4.52 2.18
CA ILE A 115 3.79 3.53 1.71
C ILE A 115 5.05 4.28 1.29
N ARG A 116 6.11 4.14 2.09
CA ARG A 116 7.38 4.83 1.86
C ARG A 116 8.05 4.42 0.55
N ILE A 117 8.44 5.43 -0.24
CA ILE A 117 9.21 5.25 -1.48
C ILE A 117 10.65 5.79 -1.25
N PRO A 118 11.71 5.06 -1.69
CA PRO A 118 13.07 5.56 -1.62
C PRO A 118 13.25 6.90 -2.36
N VAL A 119 14.09 7.81 -1.81
CA VAL A 119 14.30 9.16 -2.35
C VAL A 119 14.71 9.16 -3.82
N GLN A 120 15.56 8.18 -4.22
CA GLN A 120 16.00 8.03 -5.62
C GLN A 120 14.82 7.72 -6.55
N SER A 121 13.91 6.84 -6.13
CA SER A 121 12.72 6.48 -6.88
C SER A 121 11.71 7.63 -6.92
N ALA A 122 11.51 8.34 -5.81
CA ALA A 122 10.68 9.54 -5.75
C ALA A 122 11.18 10.63 -6.71
N GLY A 123 12.49 10.82 -6.81
CA GLY A 123 13.10 11.74 -7.79
C GLY A 123 12.82 11.35 -9.24
N LYS A 124 12.86 10.05 -9.56
CA LYS A 124 12.51 9.53 -10.91
C LYS A 124 11.01 9.70 -11.19
N ILE A 125 10.13 9.39 -10.21
CA ILE A 125 8.68 9.59 -10.33
C ILE A 125 8.34 11.05 -10.64
N ASN A 126 8.96 12.00 -9.95
CA ASN A 126 8.75 13.42 -10.21
C ASN A 126 9.19 13.84 -11.64
N LYS A 127 10.27 13.25 -12.17
CA LYS A 127 10.69 13.47 -13.56
C LYS A 127 9.66 12.91 -14.54
N ILE A 128 9.16 11.69 -14.27
CA ILE A 128 8.10 11.04 -15.07
C ILE A 128 6.84 11.91 -15.09
N LYS A 129 6.38 12.43 -13.93
CA LYS A 129 5.21 13.32 -13.84
C LYS A 129 5.35 14.59 -14.67
N ARG A 130 6.52 15.22 -14.63
CA ARG A 130 6.79 16.44 -15.42
C ARG A 130 6.76 16.16 -16.93
N VAL A 131 7.43 15.10 -17.38
CA VAL A 131 7.45 14.73 -18.81
C VAL A 131 6.06 14.34 -19.26
N ARG A 132 5.33 13.55 -18.47
CA ARG A 132 3.92 13.20 -18.74
C ARG A 132 3.07 14.46 -18.96
N SER A 133 3.10 15.42 -18.03
CA SER A 133 2.36 16.66 -18.14
C SER A 133 2.72 17.45 -19.41
N THR A 134 4.01 17.50 -19.76
CA THR A 134 4.48 18.17 -21.00
C THR A 134 4.00 17.46 -22.24
N LEU A 135 4.04 16.11 -22.26
CA LEU A 135 3.59 15.30 -23.39
C LEU A 135 2.07 15.35 -23.55
N VAL A 136 1.29 15.33 -22.46
CA VAL A 136 -0.17 15.52 -22.50
C VAL A 136 -0.52 16.84 -23.19
N GLY A 137 0.16 17.95 -22.83
CA GLY A 137 -0.05 19.25 -23.44
C GLY A 137 0.32 19.31 -24.92
N ARG A 138 1.28 18.48 -25.38
CA ARG A 138 1.68 18.41 -26.82
C ARG A 138 0.81 17.50 -27.64
N LEU A 139 0.46 16.32 -27.10
CA LEU A 139 -0.21 15.26 -27.83
C LEU A 139 -1.73 15.34 -27.75
N GLY A 140 -2.30 16.08 -26.79
CA GLY A 140 -3.72 16.11 -26.49
C GLY A 140 -4.30 14.77 -25.98
N ARG A 141 -3.43 13.79 -25.65
CA ARG A 141 -3.78 12.47 -25.11
C ARG A 141 -2.77 12.03 -24.05
N GLU A 142 -3.11 10.99 -23.29
CA GLU A 142 -2.16 10.35 -22.39
C GLU A 142 -1.01 9.72 -23.16
N PRO A 143 0.26 10.00 -22.76
CA PRO A 143 1.43 9.39 -23.36
C PRO A 143 1.60 7.94 -22.91
N SER A 144 2.12 7.09 -23.79
CA SER A 144 2.51 5.73 -23.46
C SER A 144 3.79 5.70 -22.62
N ASP A 145 4.02 4.57 -21.94
CA ASP A 145 5.24 4.39 -21.13
C ASP A 145 6.51 4.44 -21.99
N SER A 146 6.44 3.99 -23.25
CA SER A 146 7.54 4.06 -24.22
C SER A 146 7.84 5.50 -24.67
N GLU A 147 6.82 6.35 -24.84
CA GLU A 147 7.00 7.77 -25.16
C GLU A 147 7.64 8.55 -24.01
N ILE A 148 7.25 8.23 -22.75
CA ILE A 148 7.88 8.82 -21.58
C ILE A 148 9.32 8.33 -21.41
N ALA A 149 9.55 7.03 -21.62
CA ALA A 149 10.86 6.39 -21.49
C ALA A 149 11.88 7.01 -22.45
N SER A 150 11.49 7.22 -23.71
CA SER A 150 12.36 7.83 -24.75
C SER A 150 12.76 9.28 -24.43
N GLN A 151 11.91 10.02 -23.72
CA GLN A 151 12.19 11.41 -23.31
C GLN A 151 13.12 11.49 -22.08
N LEU A 152 13.15 10.46 -21.23
CA LEU A 152 13.88 10.46 -19.96
C LEU A 152 15.14 9.58 -19.98
N ASP A 153 15.40 8.90 -21.06
CA ASP A 153 16.48 7.89 -21.17
C ASP A 153 16.34 6.78 -20.09
N PHE A 154 15.09 6.40 -19.80
CA PHE A 154 14.77 5.30 -18.92
C PHE A 154 14.26 4.10 -19.74
N SER A 155 14.41 2.87 -19.21
CA SER A 155 13.74 1.73 -19.81
C SER A 155 12.22 1.80 -19.57
N GLU A 156 11.42 1.36 -20.55
CA GLU A 156 9.97 1.30 -20.45
C GLU A 156 9.52 0.50 -19.21
N ARG A 157 10.20 -0.61 -18.92
CA ARG A 157 9.97 -1.41 -17.71
C ARG A 157 10.14 -0.59 -16.42
N THR A 158 11.15 0.29 -16.38
CA THR A 158 11.39 1.17 -15.22
C THR A 158 10.27 2.21 -15.07
N VAL A 159 9.82 2.80 -16.19
CA VAL A 159 8.71 3.77 -16.17
C VAL A 159 7.43 3.11 -15.68
N SER A 160 7.08 1.95 -16.24
CA SER A 160 5.88 1.19 -15.83
C SER A 160 5.91 0.79 -14.34
N ALA A 161 7.04 0.27 -13.84
CA ALA A 161 7.21 -0.10 -12.45
C ALA A 161 7.07 1.12 -11.50
N LEU A 162 7.68 2.26 -11.85
CA LEU A 162 7.60 3.47 -11.04
C LEU A 162 6.21 4.11 -11.06
N ARG A 163 5.48 4.04 -12.17
CA ARG A 163 4.08 4.49 -12.25
C ARG A 163 3.17 3.65 -11.38
N ARG A 164 3.33 2.32 -11.38
CA ARG A 164 2.58 1.42 -10.49
C ARG A 164 2.89 1.65 -9.02
N SER A 165 4.11 2.05 -8.68
CA SER A 165 4.52 2.36 -7.31
C SER A 165 4.02 3.73 -6.83
N ASP A 166 3.57 4.61 -7.73
CA ASP A 166 3.08 5.96 -7.41
C ASP A 166 1.59 5.95 -7.05
N VAL A 167 1.20 5.05 -6.14
CA VAL A 167 -0.17 4.94 -5.63
C VAL A 167 -0.41 6.02 -4.58
N THR A 168 -1.55 6.70 -4.70
CA THR A 168 -2.05 7.62 -3.69
C THR A 168 -3.06 6.86 -2.83
N SER A 169 -2.86 6.86 -1.52
CA SER A 169 -3.81 6.33 -0.54
C SER A 169 -4.79 7.41 -0.10
N PHE A 170 -6.02 7.02 0.17
CA PHE A 170 -7.05 7.86 0.80
C PHE A 170 -7.57 7.14 2.05
N SER A 171 -8.23 7.89 2.94
CA SER A 171 -8.76 7.32 4.19
C SER A 171 -10.02 6.51 3.89
N LEU A 172 -10.14 5.33 4.49
CA LEU A 172 -11.36 4.54 4.44
C LEU A 172 -12.53 5.21 5.17
N ASN A 173 -12.22 6.03 6.20
CA ASN A 173 -13.19 6.84 6.94
C ASN A 173 -13.52 8.18 6.23
N GLU A 174 -13.12 8.37 4.99
CA GLU A 174 -13.52 9.54 4.21
C GLU A 174 -14.96 9.36 3.75
N SER A 175 -15.79 10.40 3.92
CA SER A 175 -17.20 10.37 3.50
C SER A 175 -17.30 10.23 1.98
N ILE A 176 -18.19 9.35 1.50
CA ILE A 176 -18.42 9.09 0.07
C ILE A 176 -18.92 10.36 -0.61
N LYS A 177 -19.82 11.10 0.05
CA LYS A 177 -20.29 12.40 -0.39
C LYS A 177 -20.32 13.39 0.77
N SER A 178 -20.04 14.65 0.46
CA SER A 178 -20.06 15.73 1.45
C SER A 178 -21.47 15.90 2.01
N GLY A 179 -21.69 15.53 3.28
CA GLY A 179 -22.97 15.70 3.99
C GLY A 179 -23.88 14.46 4.05
N GLU A 180 -23.45 13.30 3.57
CA GLU A 180 -24.12 12.02 3.76
C GLU A 180 -23.37 11.18 4.82
N ASP A 181 -24.12 10.43 5.64
CA ASP A 181 -23.58 9.44 6.58
C ASP A 181 -23.23 8.16 5.77
N GLY A 182 -21.97 8.02 5.39
CA GLY A 182 -21.43 6.84 4.70
C GLY A 182 -19.93 7.03 4.46
N GLU A 183 -19.15 6.04 4.86
CA GLU A 183 -17.71 6.01 4.70
C GLU A 183 -17.31 5.05 3.56
N PHE A 184 -16.12 5.22 2.99
CA PHE A 184 -15.62 4.28 1.97
C PHE A 184 -15.49 2.86 2.51
N GLU A 185 -15.26 2.69 3.82
CA GLU A 185 -15.21 1.40 4.49
C GLU A 185 -16.52 0.60 4.33
N ASP A 186 -17.67 1.28 4.36
CA ASP A 186 -19.01 0.64 4.28
C ASP A 186 -19.29 -0.05 2.93
N ILE A 187 -18.59 0.37 1.87
CA ILE A 187 -18.79 -0.21 0.52
C ILE A 187 -17.76 -1.28 0.15
N ILE A 188 -16.74 -1.50 0.96
CA ILE A 188 -15.74 -2.53 0.70
C ILE A 188 -16.29 -3.87 1.20
N ALA A 189 -16.50 -4.80 0.27
CA ALA A 189 -16.94 -6.16 0.62
C ALA A 189 -15.80 -6.91 1.34
N ASP A 190 -16.18 -7.69 2.35
CA ASP A 190 -15.30 -8.67 2.97
C ASP A 190 -15.30 -9.94 2.09
N GLU A 191 -14.20 -10.17 1.36
CA GLU A 191 -14.05 -11.33 0.48
C GLU A 191 -13.76 -12.63 1.25
N ASP A 192 -13.38 -12.54 2.52
CA ASP A 192 -13.05 -13.69 3.36
C ASP A 192 -14.30 -14.23 4.11
N THR A 193 -15.36 -13.46 4.20
CA THR A 193 -16.60 -13.88 4.84
C THR A 193 -17.41 -14.77 3.89
N THR A 194 -17.57 -16.04 4.28
CA THR A 194 -18.43 -17.00 3.55
C THR A 194 -19.91 -16.60 3.70
N THR A 195 -20.65 -16.62 2.60
CA THR A 195 -22.10 -16.39 2.64
C THR A 195 -22.81 -17.63 3.23
N PRO A 196 -24.02 -17.47 3.85
CA PRO A 196 -24.76 -18.61 4.38
C PRO A 196 -25.03 -19.72 3.36
N ASP A 197 -25.24 -19.36 2.10
CA ASP A 197 -25.43 -20.30 0.99
C ASP A 197 -24.14 -21.06 0.68
N GLU A 198 -22.98 -20.40 0.74
CA GLU A 198 -21.67 -21.06 0.56
C GLU A 198 -21.36 -22.03 1.71
N GLU A 199 -21.73 -21.69 2.94
CA GLU A 199 -21.59 -22.61 4.08
C GLU A 199 -22.44 -23.88 3.88
N ILE A 200 -23.71 -23.72 3.47
CA ILE A 200 -24.60 -24.86 3.18
C ILE A 200 -24.00 -25.71 2.06
N LEU A 201 -23.56 -25.08 0.96
CA LEU A 201 -22.95 -25.79 -0.17
C LEU A 201 -21.67 -26.53 0.23
N GLN A 202 -20.88 -25.98 1.15
CA GLN A 202 -19.69 -26.66 1.68
C GLN A 202 -20.08 -27.90 2.50
N VAL A 203 -21.10 -27.80 3.35
CA VAL A 203 -21.59 -28.94 4.15
C VAL A 203 -22.15 -30.04 3.24
N GLU A 204 -23.04 -29.68 2.31
CA GLU A 204 -23.61 -30.64 1.34
C GLU A 204 -22.51 -31.29 0.48
N SER A 205 -21.51 -30.51 0.04
CA SER A 205 -20.37 -31.03 -0.74
C SER A 205 -19.53 -31.99 0.07
N PHE A 206 -19.37 -31.74 1.37
CA PHE A 206 -18.61 -32.61 2.25
C PHE A 206 -19.38 -33.91 2.55
N GLU A 207 -20.68 -33.85 2.81
CA GLU A 207 -21.55 -35.01 2.99
C GLU A 207 -21.52 -35.88 1.72
N HIS A 208 -21.70 -35.25 0.56
CA HIS A 208 -21.65 -35.95 -0.71
C HIS A 208 -20.31 -36.63 -0.96
N LEU A 209 -19.18 -35.95 -0.60
CA LEU A 209 -17.84 -36.56 -0.69
C LEU A 209 -17.72 -37.79 0.24
N GLN A 210 -18.31 -37.73 1.44
CA GLN A 210 -18.33 -38.89 2.36
C GLN A 210 -19.07 -40.08 1.76
N ASP A 211 -20.23 -39.85 1.18
CA ASP A 211 -21.01 -40.90 0.49
C ASP A 211 -20.23 -41.56 -0.66
N LEU A 212 -19.58 -40.74 -1.46
CA LEU A 212 -18.70 -41.25 -2.54
C LEU A 212 -17.53 -42.10 -2.02
N VAL A 213 -16.93 -41.67 -0.90
CA VAL A 213 -15.84 -42.39 -0.26
C VAL A 213 -16.32 -43.69 0.38
N GLU A 214 -17.54 -43.71 0.96
CA GLU A 214 -18.12 -44.94 1.48
C GLU A 214 -18.37 -45.99 0.39
N GLY A 215 -18.64 -45.56 -0.83
CA GLY A 215 -18.81 -46.42 -1.99
C GLY A 215 -17.53 -47.06 -2.54
N LEU A 216 -16.34 -46.70 -1.99
CA LEU A 216 -15.07 -47.34 -2.35
C LEU A 216 -14.86 -48.70 -1.68
N ASP A 217 -13.95 -49.51 -2.24
CA ASP A 217 -13.50 -50.76 -1.60
C ASP A 217 -12.90 -50.45 -0.21
N GLU A 218 -13.10 -51.34 0.77
CA GLU A 218 -12.66 -51.13 2.16
C GLU A 218 -11.20 -50.67 2.30
N ARG A 219 -10.32 -51.22 1.48
CA ARG A 219 -8.88 -50.87 1.47
C ARG A 219 -8.64 -49.47 0.86
N GLU A 220 -9.34 -49.13 -0.20
CA GLU A 220 -9.28 -47.82 -0.85
C GLU A 220 -9.83 -46.74 0.08
N ARG A 221 -10.98 -46.98 0.70
CA ARG A 221 -11.62 -46.10 1.68
C ARG A 221 -10.69 -45.81 2.85
N LEU A 222 -10.10 -46.84 3.47
CA LEU A 222 -9.16 -46.68 4.59
C LEU A 222 -7.96 -45.81 4.20
N VAL A 223 -7.39 -46.02 3.01
CA VAL A 223 -6.24 -45.24 2.53
C VAL A 223 -6.64 -43.78 2.30
N ILE A 224 -7.80 -43.50 1.71
CA ILE A 224 -8.27 -42.14 1.45
C ILE A 224 -8.61 -41.44 2.76
N GLN A 225 -9.40 -42.04 3.65
CA GLN A 225 -9.77 -41.49 4.94
C GLN A 225 -8.56 -41.09 5.77
N LYS A 226 -7.61 -41.99 5.96
CA LYS A 226 -6.39 -41.72 6.74
C LYS A 226 -5.40 -40.78 6.04
N ARG A 227 -5.38 -40.77 4.72
CA ARG A 227 -4.52 -39.86 3.94
C ARG A 227 -4.94 -38.41 4.04
N PHE A 228 -6.26 -38.15 3.97
CA PHE A 228 -6.84 -36.82 3.95
C PHE A 228 -7.44 -36.39 5.28
N GLY A 229 -7.50 -37.31 6.27
CA GLY A 229 -8.06 -37.01 7.59
C GLY A 229 -9.59 -36.88 7.58
N LEU A 230 -10.28 -37.58 6.69
CA LEU A 230 -11.75 -37.52 6.57
C LEU A 230 -12.47 -38.18 7.76
N ASP A 231 -11.74 -38.90 8.59
CA ASP A 231 -12.22 -39.51 9.83
C ASP A 231 -12.02 -38.59 11.06
N GLY A 232 -11.62 -37.34 10.87
CA GLY A 232 -11.31 -36.38 11.93
C GLY A 232 -9.91 -36.52 12.55
N GLU A 233 -9.13 -37.51 12.09
CA GLU A 233 -7.73 -37.65 12.51
C GLU A 233 -6.82 -36.75 11.66
N ARG A 234 -5.56 -36.57 12.13
CA ARG A 234 -4.54 -35.85 11.38
C ARG A 234 -4.20 -36.56 10.06
N PRO A 235 -4.16 -35.87 8.91
CA PRO A 235 -3.72 -36.43 7.64
C PRO A 235 -2.36 -37.13 7.74
N LYS A 236 -2.27 -38.38 7.27
CA LYS A 236 -1.05 -39.20 7.33
C LYS A 236 -0.28 -39.16 6.02
N THR A 237 1.04 -39.25 6.13
CA THR A 237 1.91 -39.40 4.97
C THR A 237 1.85 -40.82 4.38
N LEU A 238 2.24 -40.99 3.09
CA LEU A 238 2.29 -42.33 2.49
C LEU A 238 3.22 -43.29 3.23
N GLN A 239 4.23 -42.78 3.93
CA GLN A 239 5.18 -43.55 4.69
C GLN A 239 4.59 -44.06 6.02
N GLU A 240 3.79 -43.24 6.68
CA GLU A 240 3.05 -43.60 7.89
C GLU A 240 1.97 -44.62 7.55
N LEU A 241 1.20 -44.39 6.49
CA LEU A 241 0.18 -45.35 6.00
C LEU A 241 0.78 -46.69 5.58
N SER A 242 1.99 -46.68 5.02
CA SER A 242 2.72 -47.90 4.68
C SER A 242 2.99 -48.78 5.91
N LYS A 243 3.30 -48.15 7.06
CA LYS A 243 3.51 -48.85 8.34
C LYS A 243 2.18 -49.34 8.93
N ASP A 244 1.13 -48.50 8.88
CA ASP A 244 -0.18 -48.81 9.47
C ASP A 244 -0.87 -49.97 8.73
N VAL A 245 -0.80 -49.98 7.40
CA VAL A 245 -1.46 -50.95 6.52
C VAL A 245 -0.59 -52.18 6.24
N GLY A 246 0.68 -52.14 6.62
CA GLY A 246 1.62 -53.23 6.38
C GLY A 246 1.93 -53.48 4.89
N ARG A 247 1.93 -52.43 4.06
CA ARG A 247 2.21 -52.49 2.62
C ARG A 247 3.31 -51.52 2.25
N THR A 248 3.95 -51.74 1.09
CA THR A 248 4.99 -50.83 0.61
C THR A 248 4.41 -49.46 0.26
N ARG A 249 5.19 -48.37 0.45
CA ARG A 249 4.83 -47.01 0.09
C ARG A 249 4.28 -46.88 -1.35
N GLU A 250 4.92 -47.59 -2.29
CA GLU A 250 4.50 -47.58 -3.70
C GLU A 250 3.13 -48.24 -3.90
N ARG A 251 2.85 -49.34 -3.15
CA ARG A 251 1.54 -49.97 -3.21
C ARG A 251 0.43 -49.09 -2.64
N ILE A 252 0.70 -48.35 -1.56
CA ILE A 252 -0.25 -47.35 -1.02
C ILE A 252 -0.51 -46.24 -2.04
N ARG A 253 0.55 -45.74 -2.72
CA ARG A 253 0.41 -44.74 -3.79
C ARG A 253 -0.48 -45.24 -4.94
N GLN A 254 -0.31 -46.48 -5.34
CA GLN A 254 -1.16 -47.11 -6.37
C GLN A 254 -2.61 -47.21 -5.95
N ILE A 255 -2.88 -47.63 -4.71
CA ILE A 255 -4.25 -47.69 -4.15
C ILE A 255 -4.86 -46.32 -4.11
N GLN A 256 -4.14 -45.29 -3.63
CA GLN A 256 -4.58 -43.90 -3.61
C GLN A 256 -4.96 -43.43 -5.03
N TYR A 257 -4.11 -43.66 -6.02
CA TYR A 257 -4.35 -43.26 -7.39
C TYR A 257 -5.60 -43.94 -7.98
N GLN A 258 -5.76 -45.25 -7.75
CA GLN A 258 -6.94 -46.01 -8.17
C GLN A 258 -8.23 -45.48 -7.53
N ALA A 259 -8.20 -45.22 -6.22
CA ALA A 259 -9.34 -44.65 -5.48
C ALA A 259 -9.71 -43.25 -6.00
N LEU A 260 -8.75 -42.35 -6.18
CA LEU A 260 -9.00 -41.02 -6.72
C LEU A 260 -9.55 -41.06 -8.15
N SER A 261 -9.06 -41.99 -8.99
CA SER A 261 -9.57 -42.18 -10.35
C SER A 261 -11.03 -42.68 -10.35
N LYS A 262 -11.39 -43.56 -9.44
CA LYS A 262 -12.78 -44.03 -9.26
C LYS A 262 -13.69 -42.91 -8.78
N LEU A 263 -13.25 -42.13 -7.78
CA LEU A 263 -14.02 -40.97 -7.28
C LEU A 263 -14.24 -39.94 -8.37
N LYS A 264 -13.19 -39.63 -9.12
CA LYS A 264 -13.31 -38.69 -10.25
C LYS A 264 -14.32 -39.17 -11.29
N ALA A 265 -14.25 -40.44 -11.68
CA ALA A 265 -15.17 -40.98 -12.67
C ALA A 265 -16.64 -40.95 -12.20
N ARG A 266 -16.90 -41.17 -10.90
CA ARG A 266 -18.24 -41.05 -10.30
C ARG A 266 -18.74 -39.61 -10.34
N LEU A 267 -17.91 -38.65 -9.89
CA LEU A 267 -18.23 -37.22 -9.93
C LEU A 267 -18.52 -36.73 -11.37
N ASP A 268 -17.68 -37.13 -12.34
CA ASP A 268 -17.86 -36.76 -13.75
C ASP A 268 -19.18 -37.32 -14.32
N ASN A 269 -19.57 -38.55 -13.93
CA ASN A 269 -20.85 -39.14 -14.33
C ASN A 269 -22.06 -38.41 -13.70
N GLU A 270 -22.00 -38.08 -12.40
CA GLU A 270 -23.08 -37.36 -11.70
C GLU A 270 -23.24 -35.94 -12.24
N LEU A 271 -22.12 -35.23 -12.50
CA LEU A 271 -22.13 -33.92 -13.13
C LEU A 271 -22.71 -33.99 -14.56
N GLY A 272 -22.36 -35.01 -15.34
CA GLY A 272 -22.92 -35.27 -16.66
C GLY A 272 -24.44 -35.51 -16.62
N GLU A 273 -24.91 -36.27 -15.65
CA GLU A 273 -26.37 -36.51 -15.42
C GLU A 273 -27.09 -35.23 -14.98
N ALA A 274 -26.49 -34.45 -14.07
CA ALA A 274 -27.05 -33.18 -13.58
C ALA A 274 -27.17 -32.13 -14.69
N ILE A 275 -26.17 -32.03 -15.54
CA ILE A 275 -26.19 -31.12 -16.72
C ILE A 275 -27.27 -31.57 -17.70
N ASN A 276 -27.41 -32.86 -17.94
CA ASN A 276 -28.39 -33.41 -18.85
C ASN A 276 -29.86 -33.19 -18.33
N ILE A 277 -30.07 -33.35 -17.04
CA ILE A 277 -31.35 -33.06 -16.38
C ILE A 277 -31.72 -31.57 -16.44
N ARG A 278 -30.71 -30.69 -16.24
CA ARG A 278 -30.93 -29.24 -16.30
C ARG A 278 -31.31 -28.81 -17.72
N HIS A 279 -30.61 -29.29 -18.72
CA HIS A 279 -30.88 -29.00 -20.12
C HIS A 279 -32.26 -29.55 -20.56
N LEU A 280 -32.64 -30.73 -20.09
CA LEU A 280 -33.97 -31.30 -20.32
C LEU A 280 -35.11 -30.53 -19.63
N ARG A 281 -34.85 -29.89 -18.48
CA ARG A 281 -35.81 -29.00 -17.82
C ARG A 281 -36.00 -27.69 -18.55
N GLU A 282 -34.90 -27.09 -19.05
CA GLU A 282 -34.92 -25.86 -19.84
C GLU A 282 -35.69 -26.08 -21.16
N VAL A 283 -35.40 -27.14 -21.89
CA VAL A 283 -36.11 -27.51 -23.13
C VAL A 283 -37.59 -27.82 -22.86
N LYS A 284 -37.94 -28.46 -21.72
CA LYS A 284 -39.37 -28.68 -21.33
C LYS A 284 -40.10 -27.37 -21.01
N GLN A 285 -39.46 -26.42 -20.39
CA GLN A 285 -40.03 -25.10 -20.09
C GLN A 285 -40.26 -24.29 -21.38
N GLU A 286 -39.30 -24.31 -22.33
CA GLU A 286 -39.48 -23.68 -23.63
C GLU A 286 -40.66 -24.29 -24.43
N LEU A 287 -40.77 -25.61 -24.47
CA LEU A 287 -41.89 -26.32 -25.15
C LEU A 287 -43.27 -26.10 -24.47
N GLN A 288 -43.29 -25.76 -23.19
CA GLN A 288 -44.54 -25.40 -22.49
C GLN A 288 -44.96 -23.97 -22.75
N ASN A 289 -44.00 -23.07 -22.91
CA ASN A 289 -44.24 -21.66 -23.24
C ASN A 289 -44.72 -21.50 -24.70
N GLU A 290 -44.20 -22.30 -25.62
CA GLU A 290 -44.68 -22.30 -27.04
C GLU A 290 -46.05 -22.90 -27.27
N LYS A 291 -46.59 -23.67 -26.31
CA LYS A 291 -47.95 -24.24 -26.38
C LYS A 291 -49.02 -23.40 -25.66
N GLY A 292 -48.61 -22.31 -25.04
CA GLY A 292 -49.46 -21.38 -24.29
C GLY A 292 -49.79 -20.07 -25.02
N GLU A 293 -49.25 -19.89 -26.23
CA GLU A 293 -49.69 -18.89 -27.22
C GLU A 293 -50.54 -19.58 -28.28
#